data_a5bdd966d1a4e78b7c48d18f9c9f1a4b
#
_entry.id   a5bdd966d1a4e78b7c48d18f9c9f1a4b
#
_cell.length_a   1.000
_cell.length_b   1.000
_cell.length_c   1.000
_cell.angle_alpha   90.00
_cell.angle_beta   90.00
_cell.angle_gamma   90.00
#
_symmetry.space_group_name_H-M   'P 1'
#
loop_
_entity.id
_entity.type
_entity.pdbx_description
1 polymer ?
#
loop_
_entity_poly.entity_id
_entity_poly.type
_entity_poly.pdbx_seq_one_letter_code
_entity_poly.pdbx_strand_id
1 'polypeptide(L)'
;MKRGVTILNWQRKCILTTLLVLSSLFLVFSTITYASERDYKDSLKITTHNVYFLPTAIYPNWGQSQRADLISKADYIQNQDVVILNELFDKKASKRLLARLHSQYPYQTPIVGKGTEGWQNTSGTYRKIKKVSGGVGIVSKWPIVQQEQHIYKKGCGADMAGNKGF
;
A
#
# COMPACT_ATOMS: atom_id res chain seq x y z
N MET A 1 -4.56 22.37 -72.11
CA MET A 1 -3.54 21.66 -71.26
C MET A 1 -3.19 22.35 -69.89
N LYS A 2 -3.99 23.24 -69.29
CA LYS A 2 -3.65 23.91 -68.00
C LYS A 2 -4.36 23.33 -66.77
N ARG A 3 -5.37 22.46 -66.88
CA ARG A 3 -6.12 21.92 -65.72
C ARG A 3 -5.41 20.78 -64.97
N GLY A 4 -4.54 20.00 -65.62
CA GLY A 4 -3.86 18.86 -64.98
C GLY A 4 -2.76 19.27 -63.99
N VAL A 5 -2.06 20.40 -64.22
CA VAL A 5 -0.98 20.90 -63.36
C VAL A 5 -1.49 21.45 -62.04
N THR A 6 -2.69 22.02 -62.02
CA THR A 6 -3.29 22.60 -60.81
C THR A 6 -3.75 21.52 -59.83
N ILE A 7 -4.29 20.40 -60.32
CA ILE A 7 -4.76 19.28 -59.50
C ILE A 7 -3.56 18.56 -58.88
N LEU A 8 -2.48 18.36 -59.61
CA LEU A 8 -1.26 17.72 -59.11
C LEU A 8 -0.57 18.52 -57.98
N ASN A 9 -0.56 19.86 -58.13
CA ASN A 9 -0.04 20.79 -57.12
C ASN A 9 -0.91 20.81 -55.84
N TRP A 10 -2.21 20.71 -55.97
CA TRP A 10 -3.15 20.64 -54.84
C TRP A 10 -2.99 19.33 -54.08
N GLN A 11 -2.91 18.18 -54.76
CA GLN A 11 -2.66 16.89 -54.15
C GLN A 11 -1.32 16.82 -53.39
N ARG A 12 -0.24 17.39 -53.99
CA ARG A 12 1.08 17.49 -53.32
C ARG A 12 1.01 18.33 -52.03
N LYS A 13 0.28 19.45 -52.04
CA LYS A 13 0.09 20.26 -50.85
C LYS A 13 -0.71 19.55 -49.77
N CYS A 14 -1.76 18.82 -50.11
CA CYS A 14 -2.52 17.99 -49.16
C CYS A 14 -1.69 16.86 -48.55
N ILE A 15 -0.85 16.17 -49.31
CA ILE A 15 0.04 15.11 -48.81
C ILE A 15 1.10 15.70 -47.88
N LEU A 16 1.69 16.85 -48.21
CA LEU A 16 2.68 17.50 -47.35
C LEU A 16 2.09 18.00 -46.04
N THR A 17 0.87 18.56 -46.07
CA THR A 17 0.19 18.97 -44.82
C THR A 17 -0.21 17.78 -43.93
N THR A 18 -0.68 16.67 -44.49
CA THR A 18 -0.99 15.45 -43.73
C THR A 18 0.27 14.83 -43.13
N LEU A 19 1.39 14.80 -43.84
CA LEU A 19 2.67 14.32 -43.31
C LEU A 19 3.19 15.19 -42.15
N LEU A 20 3.07 16.53 -42.25
CA LEU A 20 3.45 17.44 -41.19
C LEU A 20 2.58 17.28 -39.93
N VAL A 21 1.29 17.08 -40.07
CA VAL A 21 0.37 16.85 -38.96
C VAL A 21 0.65 15.48 -38.28
N LEU A 22 0.91 14.42 -39.06
CA LEU A 22 1.28 13.13 -38.55
C LEU A 22 2.63 13.15 -37.82
N SER A 23 3.63 13.88 -38.31
CA SER A 23 4.93 14.02 -37.64
C SER A 23 4.81 14.82 -36.34
N SER A 24 4.00 15.84 -36.28
CA SER A 24 3.75 16.61 -35.05
C SER A 24 2.99 15.79 -34.01
N LEU A 25 2.03 14.95 -34.42
CA LEU A 25 1.34 14.03 -33.53
C LEU A 25 2.30 12.99 -32.95
N PHE A 26 3.22 12.48 -33.76
CA PHE A 26 4.23 11.50 -33.30
C PHE A 26 5.22 12.11 -32.29
N LEU A 27 5.59 13.37 -32.44
CA LEU A 27 6.43 14.10 -31.49
C LEU A 27 5.70 14.35 -30.15
N VAL A 28 4.40 14.65 -30.18
CA VAL A 28 3.60 14.83 -28.95
C VAL A 28 3.42 13.49 -28.20
N PHE A 29 3.21 12.38 -28.92
CA PHE A 29 3.14 11.05 -28.28
C PHE A 29 4.49 10.62 -27.68
N SER A 30 5.62 10.97 -28.30
CA SER A 30 6.96 10.65 -27.77
C SER A 30 7.26 11.41 -26.47
N THR A 31 6.78 12.64 -26.31
CA THR A 31 6.97 13.41 -25.07
C THR A 31 6.11 12.94 -23.92
N ILE A 32 4.94 12.34 -24.18
CA ILE A 32 4.06 11.77 -23.14
C ILE A 32 4.67 10.51 -22.52
N THR A 33 5.44 9.72 -23.28
CA THR A 33 6.10 8.52 -22.76
C THR A 33 7.31 8.81 -21.87
N TYR A 34 7.94 9.98 -22.00
CA TYR A 34 9.07 10.38 -21.14
C TYR A 34 8.65 11.00 -19.80
N ALA A 35 7.39 11.37 -19.62
CA ALA A 35 6.90 11.98 -18.38
C ALA A 35 6.60 10.99 -17.24
N SER A 36 6.93 9.70 -17.41
CA SER A 36 6.76 8.65 -16.39
C SER A 36 8.08 8.01 -15.97
N GLU A 37 9.19 8.69 -16.08
CA GLU A 37 10.36 8.35 -15.32
C GLU A 37 10.08 8.76 -13.87
N ARG A 38 9.49 7.83 -13.09
CA ARG A 38 9.36 8.01 -11.65
C ARG A 38 10.75 8.26 -11.13
N ASP A 39 10.88 9.36 -10.43
CA ASP A 39 12.02 9.66 -9.57
C ASP A 39 12.22 8.44 -8.65
N TYR A 40 13.06 7.50 -9.07
CA TYR A 40 13.33 6.27 -8.33
C TYR A 40 14.18 6.70 -7.14
N LYS A 41 13.52 6.89 -6.04
CA LYS A 41 14.14 7.25 -4.79
C LYS A 41 15.23 6.21 -4.50
N ASP A 42 16.49 6.64 -4.50
CA ASP A 42 17.65 5.76 -4.27
C ASP A 42 17.61 5.02 -2.92
N SER A 43 16.62 5.32 -2.07
CA SER A 43 16.46 4.72 -0.74
C SER A 43 14.99 4.49 -0.37
N LEU A 44 14.68 3.29 0.09
CA LEU A 44 13.39 2.92 0.68
C LEU A 44 13.47 3.06 2.21
N LYS A 45 12.60 3.89 2.79
CA LYS A 45 12.53 4.09 4.24
C LYS A 45 11.52 3.14 4.86
N ILE A 46 12.02 2.17 5.61
CA ILE A 46 11.20 1.18 6.33
C ILE A 46 11.41 1.37 7.83
N THR A 47 10.34 1.42 8.60
CA THR A 47 10.41 1.40 10.05
C THR A 47 9.57 0.28 10.63
N THR A 48 10.01 -0.26 11.75
CA THR A 48 9.24 -1.21 12.58
C THR A 48 8.88 -0.51 13.89
N HIS A 49 7.59 -0.55 14.26
CA HIS A 49 7.10 0.09 15.47
C HIS A 49 6.20 -0.84 16.28
N ASN A 50 6.56 -1.10 17.54
CA ASN A 50 5.68 -1.76 18.49
C ASN A 50 4.72 -0.72 19.08
N VAL A 51 3.44 -0.83 18.74
CA VAL A 51 2.40 0.12 19.18
C VAL A 51 1.89 -0.17 20.59
N TYR A 52 2.19 -1.37 21.11
CA TYR A 52 1.80 -1.80 22.46
C TYR A 52 0.30 -1.68 22.73
N PHE A 53 -0.53 -2.07 21.78
CA PHE A 53 -1.98 -2.08 21.92
C PHE A 53 -2.45 -3.40 22.54
N LEU A 54 -2.10 -3.59 23.81
CA LEU A 54 -2.61 -4.74 24.56
C LEU A 54 -4.14 -4.69 24.67
N PRO A 55 -4.83 -5.86 24.73
CA PRO A 55 -6.28 -5.92 24.76
C PRO A 55 -6.86 -5.13 25.94
N THR A 56 -7.73 -4.17 25.68
CA THR A 56 -8.37 -3.31 26.71
C THR A 56 -9.15 -4.13 27.74
N ALA A 57 -9.68 -5.31 27.36
CA ALA A 57 -10.35 -6.23 28.29
C ALA A 57 -9.44 -6.75 29.41
N ILE A 58 -8.13 -6.82 29.18
CA ILE A 58 -7.12 -7.28 30.15
C ILE A 58 -6.39 -6.09 30.77
N TYR A 59 -6.15 -5.07 29.98
CA TYR A 59 -5.40 -3.87 30.36
C TYR A 59 -6.26 -2.61 30.15
N PRO A 60 -7.27 -2.39 30.98
CA PRO A 60 -8.09 -1.17 30.93
C PRO A 60 -7.26 0.06 31.28
N ASN A 61 -7.64 1.22 30.78
CA ASN A 61 -7.02 2.52 31.10
C ASN A 61 -5.53 2.70 30.68
N TRP A 62 -5.03 1.91 29.75
CA TRP A 62 -3.67 2.02 29.22
C TRP A 62 -3.54 2.99 28.04
N GLY A 63 -4.58 3.77 27.76
CA GLY A 63 -4.55 4.83 26.76
C GLY A 63 -4.34 4.38 25.32
N GLN A 64 -4.73 3.12 24.97
CA GLN A 64 -4.48 2.55 23.63
C GLN A 64 -5.03 3.44 22.50
N SER A 65 -6.23 3.98 22.66
CA SER A 65 -6.85 4.86 21.66
C SER A 65 -6.15 6.21 21.56
N GLN A 66 -5.70 6.78 22.68
CA GLN A 66 -4.92 8.02 22.70
C GLN A 66 -3.54 7.83 22.04
N ARG A 67 -2.88 6.69 22.32
CA ARG A 67 -1.62 6.34 21.64
C ARG A 67 -1.81 6.17 20.14
N ALA A 68 -2.91 5.59 19.68
CA ALA A 68 -3.20 5.48 18.25
C ALA A 68 -3.26 6.87 17.59
N ASP A 69 -3.82 7.87 18.27
CA ASP A 69 -3.87 9.25 17.78
C ASP A 69 -2.48 9.90 17.74
N LEU A 70 -1.68 9.69 18.77
CA LEU A 70 -0.32 10.25 18.84
C LEU A 70 0.61 9.59 17.81
N ILE A 71 0.62 8.25 17.73
CA ILE A 71 1.43 7.50 16.78
C ILE A 71 1.09 7.90 15.34
N SER A 72 -0.20 8.06 15.00
CA SER A 72 -0.59 8.45 13.66
C SER A 72 -0.07 9.81 13.21
N LYS A 73 0.37 10.67 14.13
CA LYS A 73 0.88 12.03 13.85
C LYS A 73 2.38 12.16 14.08
N ALA A 74 3.03 11.09 14.55
CA ALA A 74 4.44 11.14 14.91
C ALA A 74 5.33 11.23 13.67
N ASP A 75 6.30 12.15 13.66
CA ASP A 75 7.19 12.41 12.53
C ASP A 75 7.92 11.15 12.05
N TYR A 76 8.35 10.31 12.99
CA TYR A 76 9.05 9.06 12.67
C TYR A 76 8.15 8.03 11.96
N ILE A 77 6.83 8.18 12.04
CA ILE A 77 5.86 7.40 11.26
C ILE A 77 5.58 8.10 9.91
N GLN A 78 5.37 9.42 9.94
CA GLN A 78 4.94 10.20 8.77
C GLN A 78 5.96 10.18 7.62
N ASN A 79 7.24 10.09 7.92
CA ASN A 79 8.32 10.21 6.94
C ASN A 79 8.84 8.86 6.40
N GLN A 80 8.08 7.76 6.59
CA GLN A 80 8.46 6.44 6.09
C GLN A 80 7.76 6.12 4.76
N ASP A 81 8.28 5.14 4.03
CA ASP A 81 7.64 4.58 2.85
C ASP A 81 6.81 3.34 3.21
N VAL A 82 7.31 2.56 4.17
CA VAL A 82 6.64 1.38 4.73
C VAL A 82 6.77 1.40 6.25
N VAL A 83 5.68 1.07 6.96
CA VAL A 83 5.70 0.91 8.41
C VAL A 83 5.18 -0.49 8.77
N ILE A 84 5.99 -1.24 9.52
CA ILE A 84 5.63 -2.53 10.09
C ILE A 84 5.17 -2.27 11.52
N LEU A 85 3.90 -2.54 11.79
CA LEU A 85 3.27 -2.32 13.10
C LEU A 85 3.17 -3.64 13.85
N ASN A 86 3.67 -3.67 15.08
CA ASN A 86 3.61 -4.84 15.96
C ASN A 86 2.69 -4.55 17.15
N GLU A 87 2.14 -5.61 17.73
CA GLU A 87 1.22 -5.60 18.89
C GLU A 87 -0.10 -4.86 18.65
N LEU A 88 -0.65 -4.99 17.46
CA LEU A 88 -2.00 -4.52 17.10
C LEU A 88 -3.10 -5.44 17.69
N PHE A 89 -3.08 -5.72 19.00
CA PHE A 89 -4.00 -6.68 19.63
C PHE A 89 -5.35 -6.05 19.98
N ASP A 90 -5.37 -4.79 20.44
CA ASP A 90 -6.63 -4.11 20.74
C ASP A 90 -7.36 -3.72 19.46
N LYS A 91 -8.57 -4.27 19.29
CA LYS A 91 -9.35 -4.11 18.06
C LYS A 91 -9.72 -2.65 17.78
N LYS A 92 -10.06 -1.87 18.82
CA LYS A 92 -10.52 -0.48 18.69
C LYS A 92 -9.35 0.44 18.36
N ALA A 93 -8.25 0.32 19.09
CA ALA A 93 -7.05 1.14 18.87
C ALA A 93 -6.40 0.83 17.51
N SER A 94 -6.30 -0.43 17.13
CA SER A 94 -5.74 -0.86 15.84
C SER A 94 -6.58 -0.32 14.67
N LYS A 95 -7.92 -0.47 14.73
CA LYS A 95 -8.81 0.10 13.71
C LYS A 95 -8.64 1.62 13.61
N ARG A 96 -8.51 2.31 14.74
CA ARG A 96 -8.33 3.76 14.81
C ARG A 96 -7.00 4.20 14.19
N LEU A 97 -5.90 3.53 14.53
CA LEU A 97 -4.58 3.82 13.98
C LEU A 97 -4.56 3.62 12.45
N LEU A 98 -4.99 2.45 11.98
CA LEU A 98 -4.99 2.12 10.56
C LEU A 98 -5.87 3.08 9.74
N ALA A 99 -7.05 3.46 10.26
CA ALA A 99 -7.89 4.46 9.60
C ALA A 99 -7.24 5.84 9.51
N ARG A 100 -6.51 6.28 10.54
CA ARG A 100 -5.79 7.57 10.52
C ARG A 100 -4.58 7.57 9.60
N LEU A 101 -3.92 6.43 9.46
CA LEU A 101 -2.76 6.27 8.58
C LEU A 101 -3.17 6.12 7.10
N HIS A 102 -4.45 5.85 6.80
CA HIS A 102 -4.90 5.49 5.46
C HIS A 102 -4.65 6.59 4.41
N SER A 103 -4.77 7.86 4.78
CA SER A 103 -4.49 8.97 3.84
C SER A 103 -3.05 9.00 3.36
N GLN A 104 -2.11 8.62 4.21
CA GLN A 104 -0.69 8.60 3.89
C GLN A 104 -0.21 7.22 3.41
N TYR A 105 -0.80 6.16 3.95
CA TYR A 105 -0.50 4.76 3.65
C TYR A 105 -1.77 4.05 3.16
N PRO A 106 -2.16 4.28 1.89
CA PRO A 106 -3.41 3.73 1.35
C PRO A 106 -3.37 2.21 1.21
N TYR A 107 -2.20 1.61 1.17
CA TYR A 107 -2.02 0.16 1.04
C TYR A 107 -1.70 -0.45 2.39
N GLN A 108 -2.60 -1.30 2.88
CA GLN A 108 -2.53 -1.86 4.24
C GLN A 108 -2.85 -3.35 4.20
N THR A 109 -2.01 -4.17 4.85
CA THR A 109 -2.34 -5.60 5.02
C THR A 109 -3.43 -5.78 6.07
N PRO A 110 -4.17 -6.89 6.03
CA PRO A 110 -4.90 -7.36 7.21
C PRO A 110 -3.93 -7.59 8.39
N ILE A 111 -4.46 -7.60 9.63
CA ILE A 111 -3.64 -7.93 10.79
C ILE A 111 -3.45 -9.46 10.83
N VAL A 112 -2.19 -9.91 10.89
CA VAL A 112 -1.81 -11.33 10.98
C VAL A 112 -2.61 -12.04 12.08
N GLY A 113 -3.17 -13.19 11.76
CA GLY A 113 -3.92 -14.03 12.69
C GLY A 113 -5.30 -13.53 13.11
N LYS A 114 -5.77 -12.42 12.58
CA LYS A 114 -7.12 -11.89 12.83
C LYS A 114 -8.19 -12.64 12.02
N GLY A 115 -7.83 -13.11 10.85
CA GLY A 115 -8.69 -13.84 9.91
C GLY A 115 -7.87 -14.37 8.75
N THR A 116 -8.55 -14.96 7.79
CA THR A 116 -7.95 -15.40 6.52
C THR A 116 -8.35 -14.49 5.35
N GLU A 117 -9.34 -13.64 5.55
CA GLU A 117 -9.80 -12.70 4.53
C GLU A 117 -8.74 -11.64 4.21
N GLY A 118 -8.61 -11.30 2.93
CA GLY A 118 -7.67 -10.31 2.42
C GLY A 118 -6.24 -10.83 2.26
N TRP A 119 -5.93 -12.06 2.68
CA TRP A 119 -4.67 -12.72 2.41
C TRP A 119 -4.79 -13.60 1.15
N GLN A 120 -3.78 -13.54 0.26
CA GLN A 120 -3.71 -14.42 -0.91
C GLN A 120 -3.41 -15.86 -0.50
N ASN A 121 -2.62 -16.03 0.57
CA ASN A 121 -2.36 -17.33 1.15
C ASN A 121 -2.29 -17.24 2.68
N THR A 122 -2.80 -18.27 3.35
CA THR A 122 -2.67 -18.46 4.81
C THR A 122 -2.13 -19.86 5.05
N SER A 123 -0.90 -19.93 5.52
CA SER A 123 -0.24 -21.19 5.87
C SER A 123 -0.14 -21.38 7.38
N GLY A 124 0.29 -22.56 7.80
CA GLY A 124 0.41 -22.89 9.22
C GLY A 124 -0.91 -23.30 9.86
N THR A 125 -1.14 -22.98 11.13
CA THR A 125 -2.28 -23.48 11.91
C THR A 125 -3.18 -22.35 12.43
N TYR A 126 -3.97 -21.76 11.53
CA TYR A 126 -4.99 -20.80 11.94
C TYR A 126 -6.12 -21.47 12.72
N ARG A 127 -6.49 -20.89 13.86
CA ARG A 127 -7.58 -21.39 14.74
C ARG A 127 -8.62 -20.30 14.96
N LYS A 128 -9.80 -20.46 14.37
CA LYS A 128 -10.92 -19.49 14.45
C LYS A 128 -11.36 -19.22 15.90
N ILE A 129 -11.18 -20.18 16.80
CA ILE A 129 -11.55 -20.06 18.22
C ILE A 129 -10.63 -19.10 19.00
N LYS A 130 -9.41 -18.84 18.51
CA LYS A 130 -8.49 -17.93 19.17
C LYS A 130 -8.91 -16.49 18.96
N LYS A 131 -9.16 -15.77 20.05
CA LYS A 131 -9.70 -14.39 20.02
C LYS A 131 -8.63 -13.31 19.79
N VAL A 132 -7.37 -13.63 20.08
CA VAL A 132 -6.25 -12.67 19.93
C VAL A 132 -5.56 -12.93 18.59
N SER A 133 -5.29 -11.87 17.85
CA SER A 133 -4.55 -11.90 16.59
C SER A 133 -3.03 -12.09 16.79
N GLY A 134 -2.29 -12.24 15.71
CA GLY A 134 -0.82 -12.18 15.72
C GLY A 134 -0.29 -10.79 16.00
N GLY A 135 -1.10 -9.76 15.74
CA GLY A 135 -0.78 -8.38 16.09
C GLY A 135 0.19 -7.68 15.14
N VAL A 136 0.51 -8.27 13.99
CA VAL A 136 1.38 -7.66 12.96
C VAL A 136 0.53 -7.14 11.82
N GLY A 137 0.86 -5.94 11.35
CA GLY A 137 0.28 -5.34 10.15
C GLY A 137 1.29 -4.45 9.46
N ILE A 138 1.17 -4.29 8.15
CA ILE A 138 2.04 -3.45 7.33
C ILE A 138 1.19 -2.35 6.69
N VAL A 139 1.68 -1.14 6.70
CA VAL A 139 1.12 -0.03 5.95
C VAL A 139 2.18 0.54 5.00
N SER A 140 1.79 0.88 3.75
CA SER A 140 2.71 1.27 2.70
C SER A 140 2.15 2.43 1.87
N LYS A 141 3.04 3.31 1.41
CA LYS A 141 2.76 4.29 0.35
C LYS A 141 2.63 3.63 -1.03
N TRP A 142 3.20 2.44 -1.17
CA TRP A 142 3.30 1.71 -2.44
C TRP A 142 2.33 0.53 -2.47
N PRO A 143 1.81 0.16 -3.64
CA PRO A 143 0.96 -1.02 -3.79
C PRO A 143 1.61 -2.28 -3.22
N ILE A 144 0.86 -3.02 -2.42
CA ILE A 144 1.26 -4.35 -1.93
C ILE A 144 0.74 -5.37 -2.94
N VAL A 145 1.63 -5.88 -3.80
CA VAL A 145 1.26 -6.77 -4.91
C VAL A 145 1.02 -8.21 -4.46
N GLN A 146 1.63 -8.61 -3.34
CA GLN A 146 1.46 -9.93 -2.74
C GLN A 146 1.47 -9.82 -1.23
N GLN A 147 0.52 -10.50 -0.57
CA GLN A 147 0.44 -10.56 0.89
C GLN A 147 0.01 -11.95 1.33
N GLU A 148 0.81 -12.52 2.19
CA GLU A 148 0.61 -13.86 2.76
C GLU A 148 0.82 -13.82 4.27
N GLN A 149 0.24 -14.78 4.97
CA GLN A 149 0.51 -14.96 6.40
C GLN A 149 0.85 -16.41 6.72
N HIS A 150 1.71 -16.57 7.71
CA HIS A 150 2.00 -17.88 8.31
C HIS A 150 1.64 -17.86 9.78
N ILE A 151 0.81 -18.82 10.23
CA ILE A 151 0.37 -18.93 11.63
C ILE A 151 1.09 -20.08 12.31
N TYR A 152 1.79 -19.78 13.38
CA TYR A 152 2.55 -20.77 14.14
C TYR A 152 1.66 -21.86 14.72
N LYS A 153 2.12 -23.11 14.64
CA LYS A 153 1.40 -24.26 15.18
C LYS A 153 1.28 -24.23 16.71
N LYS A 154 2.32 -23.75 17.39
CA LYS A 154 2.41 -23.67 18.85
C LYS A 154 2.90 -22.29 19.28
N GLY A 155 2.42 -21.80 20.40
CA GLY A 155 2.91 -20.64 21.12
C GLY A 155 3.32 -21.07 22.54
N CYS A 156 4.06 -20.22 23.25
CA CYS A 156 4.44 -20.39 24.65
C CYS A 156 3.74 -19.34 25.52
N GLY A 157 3.41 -19.69 26.76
CA GLY A 157 2.84 -18.74 27.71
C GLY A 157 1.58 -18.03 27.18
N ALA A 158 1.56 -16.71 27.30
CA ALA A 158 0.44 -15.86 26.84
C ALA A 158 0.19 -15.93 25.33
N ASP A 159 1.20 -16.29 24.52
CA ASP A 159 1.07 -16.40 23.06
C ASP A 159 0.20 -17.58 22.63
N MET A 160 -0.04 -18.56 23.52
CA MET A 160 -1.00 -19.62 23.25
C MET A 160 -2.43 -19.12 23.06
N ALA A 161 -2.78 -17.95 23.58
CA ALA A 161 -4.11 -17.35 23.45
C ALA A 161 -4.38 -16.76 22.06
N GLY A 162 -3.34 -16.56 21.24
CA GLY A 162 -3.42 -15.88 19.95
C GLY A 162 -3.04 -16.74 18.75
N ASN A 163 -3.43 -16.29 17.55
CA ASN A 163 -2.94 -16.78 16.27
C ASN A 163 -1.66 -16.01 15.91
N LYS A 164 -0.58 -16.30 16.62
CA LYS A 164 0.72 -15.66 16.36
C LYS A 164 1.32 -16.16 15.05
N GLY A 165 2.04 -15.30 14.36
CA GLY A 165 2.63 -15.56 13.05
C GLY A 165 3.32 -14.35 12.47
N PHE A 166 3.63 -14.42 11.20
CA PHE A 166 4.20 -13.33 10.38
C PHE A 166 3.54 -13.25 9.02
#